data_d4372499384d50fde4a71b9cbe4b781b
#
_entry.id   d4372499384d50fde4a71b9cbe4b781b
#
_cell.length_a   1.000
_cell.length_b   1.000
_cell.length_c   1.000
_cell.angle_alpha   90.00
_cell.angle_beta   90.00
_cell.angle_gamma   90.00
#
_symmetry.space_group_name_H-M   'P 1'
#
loop_
_entity.id
_entity.type
_entity.pdbx_description
1 polymer ?
#
loop_
_entity_poly.entity_id
_entity_poly.type
_entity_poly.pdbx_seq_one_letter_code
_entity_poly.pdbx_strand_id
1 'polypeptide(L)'
;MNIGSHIPSKNAIEEIKLRKGDTFQIFVSSPQMWKSPKPREDIDALQGYKGPIYVHAPYLINVATPNNKVRHPSRKLLKDTCKVAASFGAKAVIVHGGSVGEGGDIAEGYDNWRKAIEFVEDTGMRVLVENTAGGKNSVARYMDSIERLWEVIGDLNVVLCLDTCHTWAGGIPTEKAVKGFKKLTKQIDLVHFNDSKDGFESSRDRHENLGKGNIPKAELEYVIKNCKSDIIVETPGGVEAQKKDIAWIKRRLKK
;
A
#
# COMPACT_ATOMS: atom_id res chain seq x y z
N MET A 1 -9.98 -2.12 -13.72
CA MET A 1 -10.22 -1.95 -12.27
C MET A 1 -10.66 -3.27 -11.70
N ASN A 2 -9.83 -3.86 -10.88
CA ASN A 2 -10.11 -5.08 -10.13
C ASN A 2 -10.33 -4.71 -8.67
N ILE A 3 -11.18 -5.45 -7.96
CA ILE A 3 -11.53 -5.17 -6.57
C ILE A 3 -11.28 -6.42 -5.76
N GLY A 4 -10.51 -6.29 -4.69
CA GLY A 4 -10.16 -7.40 -3.83
C GLY A 4 -9.80 -7.00 -2.42
N SER A 5 -9.06 -7.85 -1.74
CA SER A 5 -8.67 -7.62 -0.35
C SER A 5 -7.27 -8.11 -0.03
N HIS A 6 -6.72 -7.61 1.07
CA HIS A 6 -5.60 -8.23 1.74
C HIS A 6 -6.07 -9.53 2.40
N ILE A 7 -5.40 -10.63 2.12
CA ILE A 7 -5.81 -11.98 2.52
C ILE A 7 -4.65 -12.78 3.12
N PRO A 8 -4.92 -13.84 3.89
CA PRO A 8 -3.88 -14.79 4.28
C PRO A 8 -3.13 -15.33 3.06
N SER A 9 -1.81 -15.46 3.18
CA SER A 9 -0.97 -15.93 2.08
C SER A 9 -1.15 -17.43 1.76
N LYS A 10 -1.65 -18.21 2.72
CA LYS A 10 -1.98 -19.62 2.53
C LYS A 10 -3.34 -19.72 1.83
N ASN A 11 -3.43 -20.56 0.79
CA ASN A 11 -4.65 -20.75 -0.01
C ASN A 11 -5.21 -19.45 -0.61
N ALA A 12 -4.35 -18.53 -1.02
CA ALA A 12 -4.73 -17.18 -1.42
C ALA A 12 -5.82 -17.13 -2.50
N ILE A 13 -5.78 -18.06 -3.48
CA ILE A 13 -6.77 -18.12 -4.57
C ILE A 13 -8.16 -18.51 -4.05
N GLU A 14 -8.23 -19.42 -3.08
CA GLU A 14 -9.51 -19.79 -2.44
C GLU A 14 -10.03 -18.66 -1.58
N GLU A 15 -9.16 -18.06 -0.80
CA GLU A 15 -9.47 -16.92 0.06
C GLU A 15 -10.09 -15.75 -0.70
N ILE A 16 -9.55 -15.39 -1.87
CA ILE A 16 -10.12 -14.29 -2.68
C ILE A 16 -11.43 -14.69 -3.36
N LYS A 17 -11.59 -15.94 -3.77
CA LYS A 17 -12.86 -16.46 -4.32
C LYS A 17 -13.99 -16.38 -3.29
N LEU A 18 -13.73 -16.76 -2.05
CA LEU A 18 -14.70 -16.64 -0.94
C LEU A 18 -15.17 -15.20 -0.73
N ARG A 19 -14.27 -14.22 -0.90
CA ARG A 19 -14.57 -12.78 -0.81
C ARG A 19 -15.21 -12.21 -2.06
N LYS A 20 -15.32 -12.98 -3.14
CA LYS A 20 -15.82 -12.53 -4.47
C LYS A 20 -15.01 -11.37 -5.04
N GLY A 21 -13.68 -11.39 -4.79
CA GLY A 21 -12.73 -10.43 -5.34
C GLY A 21 -12.12 -10.88 -6.66
N ASP A 22 -11.53 -9.93 -7.39
CA ASP A 22 -10.91 -10.10 -8.70
C ASP A 22 -9.39 -9.87 -8.64
N THR A 23 -8.87 -9.42 -7.50
CA THR A 23 -7.45 -9.15 -7.19
C THR A 23 -7.22 -9.40 -5.71
N PHE A 24 -5.96 -9.57 -5.32
CA PHE A 24 -5.63 -9.69 -3.90
C PHE A 24 -4.24 -9.20 -3.57
N GLN A 25 -4.03 -8.97 -2.28
CA GLN A 25 -2.75 -8.64 -1.68
C GLN A 25 -2.40 -9.65 -0.59
N ILE A 26 -1.14 -10.02 -0.52
CA ILE A 26 -0.60 -10.95 0.49
C ILE A 26 0.73 -10.44 1.06
N PHE A 27 1.09 -10.94 2.25
CA PHE A 27 2.46 -10.95 2.70
C PHE A 27 3.17 -12.22 2.20
N VAL A 28 4.43 -12.10 1.78
CA VAL A 28 5.27 -13.26 1.42
C VAL A 28 6.20 -13.70 2.55
N SER A 29 6.24 -12.93 3.63
CA SER A 29 6.92 -13.27 4.90
C SER A 29 6.11 -12.71 6.07
N SER A 30 6.51 -13.04 7.31
CA SER A 30 5.85 -12.45 8.49
C SER A 30 5.98 -10.92 8.48
N PRO A 31 4.87 -10.17 8.63
CA PRO A 31 4.91 -8.70 8.59
C PRO A 31 5.65 -8.06 9.78
N GLN A 32 5.90 -8.82 10.84
CA GLN A 32 6.50 -8.34 12.09
C GLN A 32 7.87 -8.94 12.38
N MET A 33 8.53 -9.60 11.41
CA MET A 33 9.81 -10.26 11.62
C MET A 33 10.82 -9.87 10.54
N TRP A 34 12.08 -9.68 10.95
CA TRP A 34 13.24 -9.49 10.06
C TRP A 34 13.68 -10.81 9.41
N LYS A 35 12.74 -11.48 8.76
CA LYS A 35 13.00 -12.77 8.11
C LYS A 35 12.73 -12.66 6.62
N SER A 36 13.75 -12.94 5.82
CA SER A 36 13.60 -13.00 4.37
C SER A 36 12.54 -14.03 3.97
N PRO A 37 11.69 -13.72 2.98
CA PRO A 37 10.71 -14.67 2.47
C PRO A 37 11.41 -15.89 1.87
N LYS A 38 10.74 -17.02 1.95
CA LYS A 38 11.15 -18.26 1.26
C LYS A 38 10.48 -18.33 -0.12
N PRO A 39 11.07 -19.07 -1.07
CA PRO A 39 10.35 -19.43 -2.30
C PRO A 39 8.98 -20.05 -1.96
N ARG A 40 7.97 -19.73 -2.75
CA ARG A 40 6.61 -20.20 -2.50
C ARG A 40 6.41 -21.59 -3.13
N GLU A 41 5.74 -22.46 -2.40
CA GLU A 41 5.37 -23.81 -2.88
C GLU A 41 4.20 -23.76 -3.87
N ASP A 42 3.36 -22.74 -3.81
CA ASP A 42 2.18 -22.52 -4.65
C ASP A 42 2.42 -21.60 -5.86
N ILE A 43 3.68 -21.44 -6.28
CA ILE A 43 4.09 -20.52 -7.34
C ILE A 43 3.32 -20.73 -8.64
N ASP A 44 3.13 -21.98 -9.08
CA ASP A 44 2.42 -22.31 -10.32
C ASP A 44 0.95 -21.89 -10.26
N ALA A 45 0.31 -22.08 -9.10
CA ALA A 45 -1.06 -21.66 -8.90
C ALA A 45 -1.20 -20.13 -8.93
N LEU A 46 -0.24 -19.41 -8.34
CA LEU A 46 -0.22 -17.95 -8.38
C LEU A 46 0.03 -17.42 -9.79
N GLN A 47 0.97 -17.99 -10.55
CA GLN A 47 1.22 -17.65 -11.95
C GLN A 47 0.00 -17.94 -12.85
N GLY A 48 -0.77 -18.97 -12.53
CA GLY A 48 -2.01 -19.31 -13.23
C GLY A 48 -3.20 -18.41 -12.91
N TYR A 49 -3.11 -17.58 -11.88
CA TYR A 49 -4.19 -16.65 -11.51
C TYR A 49 -4.33 -15.53 -12.53
N LYS A 50 -5.57 -15.24 -12.97
CA LYS A 50 -5.82 -14.27 -14.04
C LYS A 50 -5.94 -12.83 -13.60
N GLY A 51 -6.15 -12.58 -12.31
CA GLY A 51 -6.21 -11.23 -11.73
C GLY A 51 -4.84 -10.71 -11.30
N PRO A 52 -4.71 -9.41 -11.04
CA PRO A 52 -3.50 -8.85 -10.45
C PRO A 52 -3.26 -9.42 -9.04
N ILE A 53 -2.00 -9.67 -8.73
CA ILE A 53 -1.53 -10.02 -7.39
C ILE A 53 -0.63 -8.90 -6.90
N TYR A 54 -0.85 -8.47 -5.67
CA TYR A 54 -0.02 -7.49 -4.99
C TYR A 54 0.66 -8.11 -3.78
N VAL A 55 1.82 -7.60 -3.43
CA VAL A 55 2.56 -8.03 -2.24
C VAL A 55 2.78 -6.83 -1.33
N HIS A 56 2.33 -6.91 -0.09
CA HIS A 56 2.69 -5.92 0.91
C HIS A 56 4.02 -6.29 1.57
N ALA A 57 4.93 -5.35 1.62
CA ALA A 57 6.20 -5.53 2.32
C ALA A 57 5.98 -5.55 3.85
N PRO A 58 6.84 -6.23 4.62
CA PRO A 58 6.73 -6.23 6.08
C PRO A 58 6.70 -4.83 6.70
N TYR A 59 5.87 -4.62 7.71
CA TYR A 59 5.70 -3.33 8.42
C TYR A 59 6.99 -2.81 9.07
N LEU A 60 7.95 -3.70 9.36
CA LEU A 60 9.24 -3.32 9.92
C LEU A 60 10.12 -2.52 8.96
N ILE A 61 9.86 -2.60 7.66
CA ILE A 61 10.64 -1.92 6.64
C ILE A 61 10.48 -0.40 6.80
N ASN A 62 11.60 0.27 7.04
CA ASN A 62 11.72 1.71 7.01
C ASN A 62 12.99 2.08 6.24
N VAL A 63 12.87 2.28 4.95
CA VAL A 63 14.01 2.64 4.08
C VAL A 63 14.40 4.10 4.20
N ALA A 64 13.51 4.95 4.72
CA ALA A 64 13.74 6.39 4.90
C ALA A 64 14.68 6.70 6.08
N THR A 65 14.72 5.83 7.09
CA THR A 65 15.41 6.14 8.36
C THR A 65 16.90 6.40 8.19
N PRO A 66 17.49 7.39 8.91
CA PRO A 66 18.94 7.60 8.97
C PRO A 66 19.67 6.48 9.73
N ASN A 67 18.96 5.70 10.54
CA ASN A 67 19.55 4.61 11.33
C ASN A 67 19.97 3.42 10.44
N ASN A 68 21.27 3.28 10.22
CA ASN A 68 21.86 2.20 9.41
C ASN A 68 21.47 0.78 9.88
N LYS A 69 21.28 0.59 11.21
CA LYS A 69 20.91 -0.72 11.77
C LYS A 69 19.48 -1.14 11.39
N VAL A 70 18.64 -0.19 10.96
CA VAL A 70 17.28 -0.44 10.46
C VAL A 70 17.25 -0.32 8.93
N ARG A 71 17.90 0.70 8.36
CA ARG A 71 17.85 0.99 6.92
C ARG A 71 18.44 -0.13 6.06
N HIS A 72 19.61 -0.65 6.40
CA HIS A 72 20.23 -1.71 5.60
C HIS A 72 19.44 -3.03 5.63
N PRO A 73 18.98 -3.54 6.80
CA PRO A 73 18.07 -4.67 6.83
C PRO A 73 16.76 -4.40 6.08
N SER A 74 16.21 -3.18 6.15
CA SER A 74 15.01 -2.78 5.42
C SER A 74 15.19 -2.91 3.90
N ARG A 75 16.28 -2.37 3.35
CA ARG A 75 16.59 -2.49 1.91
C ARG A 75 16.77 -3.95 1.49
N LYS A 76 17.50 -4.73 2.29
CA LYS A 76 17.67 -6.15 2.01
C LYS A 76 16.34 -6.90 2.01
N LEU A 77 15.52 -6.72 3.04
CA LEU A 77 14.22 -7.39 3.15
C LEU A 77 13.26 -6.96 2.03
N LEU A 78 13.28 -5.68 1.63
CA LEU A 78 12.53 -5.19 0.48
C LEU A 78 12.98 -5.90 -0.80
N LYS A 79 14.29 -5.99 -1.05
CA LYS A 79 14.83 -6.69 -2.23
C LYS A 79 14.45 -8.16 -2.26
N ASP A 80 14.54 -8.85 -1.13
CA ASP A 80 14.16 -10.26 -1.03
C ASP A 80 12.64 -10.44 -1.26
N THR A 81 11.82 -9.50 -0.76
CA THR A 81 10.37 -9.45 -1.01
C THR A 81 10.08 -9.25 -2.50
N CYS A 82 10.76 -8.29 -3.15
CA CYS A 82 10.62 -8.04 -4.58
C CYS A 82 10.99 -9.27 -5.43
N LYS A 83 12.09 -9.97 -5.10
CA LYS A 83 12.49 -11.20 -5.80
C LYS A 83 11.43 -12.29 -5.73
N VAL A 84 10.86 -12.52 -4.54
CA VAL A 84 9.80 -13.52 -4.39
C VAL A 84 8.51 -13.07 -5.07
N ALA A 85 8.15 -11.80 -5.00
CA ALA A 85 7.00 -11.26 -5.72
C ALA A 85 7.15 -11.41 -7.25
N ALA A 86 8.33 -11.13 -7.79
CA ALA A 86 8.64 -11.30 -9.22
C ALA A 86 8.52 -12.77 -9.67
N SER A 87 8.90 -13.72 -8.82
CA SER A 87 8.92 -15.15 -9.18
C SER A 87 7.55 -15.72 -9.55
N PHE A 88 6.45 -15.14 -9.04
CA PHE A 88 5.09 -15.54 -9.41
C PHE A 88 4.31 -14.47 -10.19
N GLY A 89 4.99 -13.45 -10.68
CA GLY A 89 4.39 -12.42 -11.54
C GLY A 89 3.49 -11.44 -10.79
N ALA A 90 3.79 -11.11 -9.54
CA ALA A 90 3.08 -10.04 -8.84
C ALA A 90 3.18 -8.72 -9.61
N LYS A 91 2.12 -7.92 -9.56
CA LYS A 91 2.06 -6.63 -10.27
C LYS A 91 2.94 -5.57 -9.63
N ALA A 92 3.03 -5.57 -8.30
CA ALA A 92 3.85 -4.63 -7.55
C ALA A 92 4.04 -5.06 -6.08
N VAL A 93 5.03 -4.44 -5.42
CA VAL A 93 5.26 -4.52 -3.98
C VAL A 93 4.93 -3.18 -3.32
N ILE A 94 4.06 -3.18 -2.32
CA ILE A 94 3.64 -2.00 -1.56
C ILE A 94 4.55 -1.84 -0.33
N VAL A 95 4.97 -0.61 -0.06
CA VAL A 95 5.83 -0.26 1.07
C VAL A 95 5.36 1.06 1.67
N HIS A 96 5.17 1.10 2.98
CA HIS A 96 4.90 2.35 3.68
C HIS A 96 6.03 3.37 3.48
N GLY A 97 5.70 4.65 3.36
CA GLY A 97 6.68 5.71 3.15
C GLY A 97 7.79 5.80 4.21
N GLY A 98 7.49 5.35 5.42
CA GLY A 98 8.46 5.37 6.52
C GLY A 98 8.73 6.77 7.09
N SER A 99 9.71 6.86 7.96
CA SER A 99 10.00 8.07 8.73
C SER A 99 11.49 8.18 9.05
N VAL A 100 11.98 9.41 9.11
CA VAL A 100 13.35 9.68 9.59
C VAL A 100 13.43 9.77 11.12
N GLY A 101 12.28 9.78 11.79
CA GLY A 101 12.20 9.89 13.25
C GLY A 101 12.28 11.33 13.76
N GLU A 102 12.22 11.47 15.07
CA GLU A 102 12.28 12.78 15.72
C GLU A 102 13.66 13.42 15.54
N GLY A 103 13.69 14.69 15.13
CA GLY A 103 14.93 15.43 14.89
C GLY A 103 15.72 15.00 13.63
N GLY A 104 15.26 13.99 12.89
CA GLY A 104 15.89 13.58 11.64
C GLY A 104 15.62 14.57 10.49
N ASP A 105 16.57 14.67 9.58
CA ASP A 105 16.41 15.45 8.34
C ASP A 105 15.55 14.68 7.34
N ILE A 106 14.40 15.25 6.98
CA ILE A 106 13.48 14.61 6.04
C ILE A 106 14.08 14.49 4.62
N ALA A 107 15.00 15.39 4.24
CA ALA A 107 15.69 15.31 2.95
C ALA A 107 16.56 14.05 2.86
N GLU A 108 17.25 13.67 3.95
CA GLU A 108 17.97 12.40 4.01
C GLU A 108 17.02 11.21 3.77
N GLY A 109 15.78 11.32 4.26
CA GLY A 109 14.74 10.28 4.04
C GLY A 109 14.39 10.10 2.57
N TYR A 110 14.30 11.18 1.80
CA TYR A 110 14.05 11.13 0.35
C TYR A 110 15.23 10.51 -0.40
N ASP A 111 16.45 10.90 -0.08
CA ASP A 111 17.67 10.31 -0.66
C ASP A 111 17.79 8.82 -0.33
N ASN A 112 17.41 8.44 0.89
CA ASN A 112 17.39 7.04 1.30
C ASN A 112 16.36 6.22 0.53
N TRP A 113 15.22 6.80 0.18
CA TRP A 113 14.24 6.18 -0.72
C TRP A 113 14.81 5.96 -2.11
N ARG A 114 15.45 6.98 -2.73
CA ARG A 114 16.10 6.83 -4.03
C ARG A 114 17.05 5.66 -4.05
N LYS A 115 17.98 5.62 -3.08
CA LYS A 115 18.94 4.51 -2.92
C LYS A 115 18.28 3.16 -2.69
N ALA A 116 17.09 3.12 -2.08
CA ALA A 116 16.35 1.87 -1.88
C ALA A 116 15.71 1.36 -3.17
N ILE A 117 15.14 2.24 -4.00
CA ILE A 117 14.57 1.85 -5.31
C ILE A 117 15.68 1.40 -6.26
N GLU A 118 16.78 2.15 -6.37
CA GLU A 118 17.94 1.75 -7.15
C GLU A 118 18.50 0.39 -6.71
N PHE A 119 18.51 0.11 -5.40
CA PHE A 119 19.00 -1.18 -4.86
C PHE A 119 18.11 -2.37 -5.23
N VAL A 120 16.82 -2.17 -5.51
CA VAL A 120 15.87 -3.23 -5.89
C VAL A 120 15.62 -3.30 -7.41
N GLU A 121 16.16 -2.39 -8.18
CA GLU A 121 15.93 -2.24 -9.62
C GLU A 121 16.19 -3.53 -10.42
N ASP A 122 17.24 -4.28 -10.07
CA ASP A 122 17.62 -5.54 -10.71
C ASP A 122 16.57 -6.65 -10.55
N THR A 123 15.59 -6.48 -9.67
CA THR A 123 14.47 -7.41 -9.52
C THR A 123 13.39 -7.23 -10.59
N GLY A 124 13.38 -6.12 -11.32
CA GLY A 124 12.36 -5.72 -12.28
C GLY A 124 11.00 -5.40 -11.62
N MET A 125 10.88 -5.56 -10.29
CA MET A 125 9.62 -5.37 -9.58
C MET A 125 9.32 -3.88 -9.39
N ARG A 126 8.08 -3.49 -9.70
CA ARG A 126 7.57 -2.15 -9.40
C ARG A 126 7.28 -2.01 -7.91
N VAL A 127 7.72 -0.91 -7.32
CA VAL A 127 7.45 -0.58 -5.92
C VAL A 127 6.36 0.49 -5.84
N LEU A 128 5.39 0.31 -4.95
CA LEU A 128 4.37 1.30 -4.62
C LEU A 128 4.68 1.90 -3.25
N VAL A 129 4.91 3.21 -3.23
CA VAL A 129 5.03 3.95 -1.96
C VAL A 129 3.64 4.27 -1.46
N GLU A 130 3.32 3.80 -0.28
CA GLU A 130 2.04 4.05 0.37
C GLU A 130 2.14 5.26 1.30
N ASN A 131 1.14 6.15 1.23
CA ASN A 131 1.02 7.23 2.21
C ASN A 131 0.74 6.66 3.60
N THR A 132 1.14 7.40 4.65
CA THR A 132 1.09 6.94 6.04
C THR A 132 0.17 7.78 6.91
N ALA A 133 -0.52 7.13 7.87
CA ALA A 133 -1.44 7.78 8.81
C ALA A 133 -0.73 8.71 9.80
N GLY A 134 0.49 8.37 10.21
CA GLY A 134 1.20 9.05 11.27
C GLY A 134 2.71 8.88 11.18
N GLY A 135 3.38 9.17 12.28
CA GLY A 135 4.83 9.16 12.40
C GLY A 135 5.44 10.57 12.42
N LYS A 136 6.43 10.77 13.31
CA LYS A 136 7.20 12.00 13.33
C LYS A 136 8.14 12.02 12.12
N ASN A 137 8.14 13.14 11.37
CA ASN A 137 8.92 13.29 10.14
C ASN A 137 8.74 12.12 9.16
N SER A 138 7.48 11.72 8.96
CA SER A 138 7.13 10.73 7.94
C SER A 138 7.26 11.33 6.55
N VAL A 139 7.94 10.62 5.64
CA VAL A 139 8.22 11.11 4.29
C VAL A 139 7.02 11.02 3.34
N ALA A 140 5.96 10.31 3.72
CA ALA A 140 4.77 10.14 2.89
C ALA A 140 3.46 10.36 3.67
N ARG A 141 3.45 11.29 4.64
CA ARG A 141 2.25 11.61 5.40
C ARG A 141 1.49 12.82 4.85
N TYR A 142 2.18 13.92 4.56
CA TYR A 142 1.58 15.16 4.07
C TYR A 142 1.82 15.33 2.57
N MET A 143 0.94 16.07 1.90
CA MET A 143 1.06 16.24 0.44
C MET A 143 2.37 16.89 0.01
N ASP A 144 2.84 17.89 0.75
CA ASP A 144 4.14 18.53 0.48
C ASP A 144 5.33 17.58 0.64
N SER A 145 5.28 16.70 1.64
CA SER A 145 6.31 15.65 1.81
C SER A 145 6.26 14.65 0.67
N ILE A 146 5.07 14.24 0.24
CA ILE A 146 4.88 13.30 -0.88
C ILE A 146 5.34 13.95 -2.19
N GLU A 147 5.04 15.23 -2.42
CA GLU A 147 5.50 15.97 -3.60
C GLU A 147 7.03 16.00 -3.66
N ARG A 148 7.69 16.35 -2.54
CA ARG A 148 9.17 16.36 -2.46
C ARG A 148 9.78 14.98 -2.60
N LEU A 149 9.19 13.95 -1.99
CA LEU A 149 9.62 12.57 -2.22
C LEU A 149 9.56 12.23 -3.71
N TRP A 150 8.46 12.63 -4.37
CA TRP A 150 8.25 12.35 -5.78
C TRP A 150 9.25 13.06 -6.71
N GLU A 151 9.67 14.29 -6.36
CA GLU A 151 10.75 14.99 -7.06
C GLU A 151 12.08 14.20 -7.07
N VAL A 152 12.31 13.40 -6.02
CA VAL A 152 13.55 12.62 -5.85
C VAL A 152 13.48 11.23 -6.49
N ILE A 153 12.29 10.58 -6.50
CA ILE A 153 12.17 9.19 -6.94
C ILE A 153 11.28 8.96 -8.16
N GLY A 154 10.54 9.98 -8.61
CA GLY A 154 9.50 9.82 -9.64
C GLY A 154 10.01 9.47 -11.04
N ASP A 155 11.32 9.52 -11.28
CA ASP A 155 12.01 9.06 -12.50
C ASP A 155 12.36 7.57 -12.49
N LEU A 156 12.20 6.90 -11.33
CA LEU A 156 12.51 5.49 -11.14
C LEU A 156 11.27 4.59 -11.35
N ASN A 157 11.46 3.26 -11.30
CA ASN A 157 10.36 2.30 -11.42
C ASN A 157 9.50 2.22 -10.13
N VAL A 158 8.88 3.33 -9.79
CA VAL A 158 8.07 3.51 -8.58
C VAL A 158 6.77 4.23 -8.90
N VAL A 159 5.73 3.96 -8.15
CA VAL A 159 4.43 4.65 -8.22
C VAL A 159 3.85 4.82 -6.81
N LEU A 160 2.68 5.47 -6.69
CA LEU A 160 2.03 5.71 -5.41
C LEU A 160 0.86 4.75 -5.19
N CYS A 161 0.73 4.26 -3.95
CA CYS A 161 -0.48 3.64 -3.42
C CYS A 161 -1.20 4.64 -2.51
N LEU A 162 -2.50 4.84 -2.76
CA LEU A 162 -3.33 5.71 -1.94
C LEU A 162 -4.10 4.87 -0.93
N ASP A 163 -3.79 5.00 0.36
CA ASP A 163 -4.64 4.48 1.43
C ASP A 163 -5.59 5.58 1.96
N THR A 164 -6.90 5.29 1.95
CA THR A 164 -7.93 6.24 2.36
C THR A 164 -8.01 6.43 3.87
N CYS A 165 -7.75 5.39 4.67
CA CYS A 165 -7.64 5.53 6.11
C CYS A 165 -6.41 6.36 6.49
N HIS A 166 -5.27 6.13 5.81
CA HIS A 166 -4.05 6.87 6.07
C HIS A 166 -4.16 8.34 5.65
N THR A 167 -4.85 8.67 4.55
CA THR A 167 -5.09 10.09 4.21
C THR A 167 -5.93 10.78 5.28
N TRP A 168 -7.01 10.16 5.71
CA TRP A 168 -7.89 10.67 6.75
C TRP A 168 -7.17 10.84 8.09
N ALA A 169 -6.53 9.78 8.58
CA ALA A 169 -5.79 9.81 9.83
C ALA A 169 -4.54 10.69 9.78
N GLY A 170 -3.94 10.85 8.60
CA GLY A 170 -2.80 11.72 8.34
C GLY A 170 -3.15 13.20 8.24
N GLY A 171 -4.44 13.57 8.14
CA GLY A 171 -4.90 14.94 8.05
C GLY A 171 -4.94 15.49 6.62
N ILE A 172 -5.04 14.62 5.59
CA ILE A 172 -5.22 15.03 4.21
C ILE A 172 -6.67 14.78 3.80
N PRO A 173 -7.46 15.81 3.45
CA PRO A 173 -8.78 15.60 2.86
C PRO A 173 -8.68 14.70 1.63
N THR A 174 -9.53 13.69 1.54
CA THR A 174 -9.44 12.62 0.51
C THR A 174 -9.43 13.17 -0.92
N GLU A 175 -10.27 14.19 -1.19
CA GLU A 175 -10.28 14.85 -2.51
C GLU A 175 -8.92 15.50 -2.83
N LYS A 176 -8.28 16.15 -1.86
CA LYS A 176 -6.96 16.76 -2.01
C LYS A 176 -5.91 15.70 -2.30
N ALA A 177 -5.95 14.56 -1.59
CA ALA A 177 -5.05 13.44 -1.81
C ALA A 177 -5.19 12.87 -3.23
N VAL A 178 -6.42 12.57 -3.69
CA VAL A 178 -6.68 12.05 -5.04
C VAL A 178 -6.17 13.01 -6.13
N LYS A 179 -6.45 14.31 -5.99
CA LYS A 179 -5.97 15.33 -6.94
C LYS A 179 -4.46 15.44 -6.94
N GLY A 180 -3.83 15.47 -5.75
CA GLY A 180 -2.39 15.57 -5.59
C GLY A 180 -1.67 14.35 -6.18
N PHE A 181 -2.08 13.15 -5.85
CA PHE A 181 -1.49 11.92 -6.39
C PHE A 181 -1.59 11.85 -7.92
N LYS A 182 -2.75 12.20 -8.49
CA LYS A 182 -2.91 12.25 -9.94
C LYS A 182 -2.02 13.31 -10.61
N LYS A 183 -1.78 14.44 -9.95
CA LYS A 183 -0.85 15.46 -10.47
C LYS A 183 0.58 14.91 -10.55
N LEU A 184 1.01 14.10 -9.56
CA LEU A 184 2.35 13.54 -9.50
C LEU A 184 2.56 12.37 -10.47
N THR A 185 1.58 11.45 -10.55
CA THR A 185 1.74 10.16 -11.26
C THR A 185 0.85 10.01 -12.49
N LYS A 186 0.08 11.05 -12.86
CA LYS A 186 -0.98 11.06 -13.88
C LYS A 186 -2.17 10.15 -13.55
N GLN A 187 -1.93 9.03 -12.88
CA GLN A 187 -2.95 8.10 -12.38
C GLN A 187 -2.53 7.54 -11.02
N ILE A 188 -3.48 7.03 -10.26
CA ILE A 188 -3.22 6.25 -9.04
C ILE A 188 -3.21 4.78 -9.45
N ASP A 189 -2.16 4.03 -9.13
CA ASP A 189 -2.01 2.65 -9.59
C ASP A 189 -2.75 1.65 -8.70
N LEU A 190 -2.80 1.91 -7.40
CA LEU A 190 -3.50 1.10 -6.40
C LEU A 190 -4.14 1.99 -5.36
N VAL A 191 -5.33 1.62 -4.91
CA VAL A 191 -5.99 2.20 -3.74
C VAL A 191 -6.16 1.13 -2.67
N HIS A 192 -5.58 1.34 -1.50
CA HIS A 192 -6.02 0.69 -0.27
C HIS A 192 -7.27 1.44 0.22
N PHE A 193 -8.41 0.77 0.10
CA PHE A 193 -9.70 1.42 0.28
C PHE A 193 -10.34 0.99 1.58
N ASN A 194 -10.06 1.75 2.61
CA ASN A 194 -10.42 1.47 4.00
C ASN A 194 -11.21 2.63 4.58
N ASP A 195 -12.16 2.35 5.48
CA ASP A 195 -12.70 3.34 6.39
C ASP A 195 -11.80 3.45 7.63
N SER A 196 -12.00 4.46 8.48
CA SER A 196 -11.17 4.70 9.66
C SER A 196 -12.00 4.64 10.95
N LYS A 197 -11.49 3.91 11.95
CA LYS A 197 -12.06 3.93 13.31
C LYS A 197 -11.93 5.27 14.01
N ASP A 198 -10.90 6.03 13.63
CA ASP A 198 -10.55 7.27 14.31
C ASP A 198 -10.97 8.50 13.49
N GLY A 199 -11.04 9.63 14.17
CA GLY A 199 -11.36 10.91 13.54
C GLY A 199 -10.25 11.42 12.62
N PHE A 200 -10.58 12.47 11.89
CA PHE A 200 -9.64 13.17 11.01
C PHE A 200 -8.39 13.64 11.78
N GLU A 201 -7.22 13.49 11.17
CA GLU A 201 -5.92 13.88 11.73
C GLU A 201 -5.52 13.18 13.04
N SER A 202 -6.11 12.03 13.31
CA SER A 202 -5.84 11.25 14.53
C SER A 202 -4.44 10.68 14.62
N SER A 203 -3.70 10.58 13.52
CA SER A 203 -2.41 9.90 13.39
C SER A 203 -2.45 8.39 13.73
N ARG A 204 -3.64 7.78 13.72
CA ARG A 204 -3.84 6.38 14.08
C ARG A 204 -4.25 5.56 12.87
N ASP A 205 -3.43 4.57 12.56
CA ASP A 205 -3.72 3.58 11.54
C ASP A 205 -4.61 2.48 12.13
N ARG A 206 -5.93 2.67 12.02
CA ARG A 206 -6.92 1.68 12.45
C ARG A 206 -8.07 1.60 11.46
N HIS A 207 -8.00 0.62 10.58
CA HIS A 207 -9.00 0.38 9.55
C HIS A 207 -10.37 -0.02 10.12
N GLU A 208 -11.42 0.37 9.41
CA GLU A 208 -12.80 -0.04 9.67
C GLU A 208 -13.48 -0.46 8.36
N ASN A 209 -14.57 -1.24 8.47
CA ASN A 209 -15.36 -1.63 7.32
C ASN A 209 -16.05 -0.44 6.67
N LEU A 210 -16.20 -0.45 5.37
CA LEU A 210 -16.71 0.67 4.58
C LEU A 210 -18.10 1.15 5.01
N GLY A 211 -18.17 2.42 5.34
CA GLY A 211 -19.39 3.10 5.82
C GLY A 211 -19.73 2.82 7.28
N LYS A 212 -18.79 2.29 8.07
CA LYS A 212 -18.94 2.07 9.52
C LYS A 212 -17.96 2.90 10.34
N GLY A 213 -17.00 3.52 9.70
CA GLY A 213 -15.99 4.37 10.34
C GLY A 213 -16.34 5.86 10.30
N ASN A 214 -15.33 6.68 10.42
CA ASN A 214 -15.44 8.13 10.54
C ASN A 214 -15.15 8.89 9.23
N ILE A 215 -14.72 8.21 8.15
CA ILE A 215 -14.56 8.88 6.86
C ILE A 215 -15.94 9.19 6.28
N PRO A 216 -16.23 10.46 5.95
CA PRO A 216 -17.51 10.80 5.33
C PRO A 216 -17.78 9.96 4.08
N LYS A 217 -18.96 9.38 3.98
CA LYS A 217 -19.34 8.53 2.85
C LYS A 217 -19.12 9.21 1.49
N ALA A 218 -19.35 10.52 1.42
CA ALA A 218 -19.12 11.30 0.21
C ALA A 218 -17.65 11.28 -0.23
N GLU A 219 -16.70 11.30 0.72
CA GLU A 219 -15.27 11.21 0.43
C GLU A 219 -14.88 9.82 -0.08
N LEU A 220 -15.40 8.75 0.53
CA LEU A 220 -15.20 7.39 0.02
C LEU A 220 -15.79 7.24 -1.41
N GLU A 221 -16.98 7.76 -1.66
CA GLU A 221 -17.60 7.74 -2.99
C GLU A 221 -16.83 8.60 -4.01
N TYR A 222 -16.19 9.69 -3.57
CA TYR A 222 -15.33 10.50 -4.41
C TYR A 222 -14.13 9.70 -4.95
N VAL A 223 -13.48 8.89 -4.10
CA VAL A 223 -12.37 8.01 -4.52
C VAL A 223 -12.83 7.05 -5.60
N ILE A 224 -13.93 6.33 -5.38
CA ILE A 224 -14.47 5.36 -6.35
C ILE A 224 -14.76 6.01 -7.72
N LYS A 225 -15.34 7.20 -7.71
CA LYS A 225 -15.68 7.93 -8.95
C LYS A 225 -14.46 8.47 -9.68
N ASN A 226 -13.41 8.81 -8.95
CA ASN A 226 -12.26 9.52 -9.50
C ASN A 226 -11.00 8.65 -9.66
N CYS A 227 -10.91 7.48 -9.06
CA CYS A 227 -9.78 6.57 -9.23
C CYS A 227 -10.18 5.39 -10.12
N LYS A 228 -9.49 5.23 -11.27
CA LYS A 228 -9.65 4.06 -12.16
C LYS A 228 -8.57 3.01 -11.87
N SER A 229 -8.28 2.82 -10.59
CA SER A 229 -7.21 1.97 -10.07
C SER A 229 -7.75 0.61 -9.66
N ASP A 230 -6.87 -0.37 -9.50
CA ASP A 230 -7.23 -1.55 -8.72
C ASP A 230 -7.45 -1.15 -7.24
N ILE A 231 -8.34 -1.86 -6.56
CA ILE A 231 -8.76 -1.55 -5.19
C ILE A 231 -8.54 -2.78 -4.30
N ILE A 232 -7.86 -2.59 -3.19
CA ILE A 232 -7.66 -3.58 -2.13
C ILE A 232 -8.28 -3.05 -0.84
N VAL A 233 -9.16 -3.83 -0.20
CA VAL A 233 -9.61 -3.55 1.16
C VAL A 233 -8.75 -4.32 2.16
N GLU A 234 -8.40 -3.65 3.26
CA GLU A 234 -7.64 -4.23 4.38
C GLU A 234 -8.45 -4.19 5.68
N THR A 235 -9.74 -4.16 5.50
CA THR A 235 -10.73 -4.00 6.56
C THR A 235 -10.81 -5.22 7.47
N PRO A 236 -11.16 -5.05 8.75
CA PRO A 236 -11.24 -6.14 9.72
C PRO A 236 -12.45 -7.06 9.50
N GLY A 237 -12.49 -8.17 10.24
CA GLY A 237 -13.67 -9.07 10.31
C GLY A 237 -13.67 -10.23 9.31
N GLY A 238 -12.55 -10.46 8.62
CA GLY A 238 -12.34 -11.67 7.80
C GLY A 238 -13.23 -11.75 6.56
N VAL A 239 -13.47 -12.98 6.10
CA VAL A 239 -14.11 -13.27 4.80
C VAL A 239 -15.44 -12.54 4.61
N GLU A 240 -16.39 -12.70 5.54
CA GLU A 240 -17.74 -12.17 5.36
C GLU A 240 -17.81 -10.64 5.44
N ALA A 241 -16.96 -10.01 6.25
CA ALA A 241 -16.90 -8.56 6.33
C ALA A 241 -16.27 -7.98 5.06
N GLN A 242 -15.11 -8.48 4.63
CA GLN A 242 -14.44 -8.02 3.42
C GLN A 242 -15.26 -8.29 2.15
N LYS A 243 -15.99 -9.39 2.08
CA LYS A 243 -16.97 -9.66 1.01
C LYS A 243 -18.07 -8.61 0.93
N LYS A 244 -18.56 -8.12 2.09
CA LYS A 244 -19.53 -7.02 2.14
C LYS A 244 -18.92 -5.70 1.66
N ASP A 245 -17.68 -5.43 2.01
CA ASP A 245 -16.95 -4.24 1.57
C ASP A 245 -16.69 -4.27 0.05
N ILE A 246 -16.24 -5.39 -0.50
CA ILE A 246 -16.11 -5.57 -1.95
C ILE A 246 -17.46 -5.36 -2.65
N ALA A 247 -18.54 -5.91 -2.12
CA ALA A 247 -19.88 -5.71 -2.65
C ALA A 247 -20.36 -4.24 -2.52
N TRP A 248 -19.94 -3.54 -1.45
CA TRP A 248 -20.22 -2.12 -1.27
C TRP A 248 -19.60 -1.27 -2.37
N ILE A 249 -18.33 -1.55 -2.74
CA ILE A 249 -17.63 -0.89 -3.84
C ILE A 249 -18.29 -1.22 -5.18
N LYS A 250 -18.47 -2.51 -5.49
CA LYS A 250 -19.07 -2.97 -6.77
C LYS A 250 -20.45 -2.36 -7.05
N ARG A 251 -21.26 -2.15 -6.01
CA ARG A 251 -22.58 -1.48 -6.16
C ARG A 251 -22.47 0.00 -6.54
N ARG A 252 -21.40 0.69 -6.11
CA ARG A 252 -21.21 2.13 -6.40
C ARG A 252 -20.59 2.40 -7.76
N LEU A 253 -19.86 1.45 -8.28
CA LEU A 253 -19.32 1.52 -9.65
C LEU A 253 -20.41 1.33 -10.73
N LYS A 254 -21.56 0.73 -10.38
CA LYS A 254 -22.68 0.51 -11.31
C LYS A 254 -23.64 1.70 -11.41
N LYS A 255 -23.46 2.70 -10.57
CA LYS A 255 -24.25 3.96 -10.57
C LYS A 255 -23.53 5.05 -11.32
#